data_13b552905771e5bac6f044dbcef25815
#
_entry.id   13b552905771e5bac6f044dbcef25815
#
_cell.length_a   1.000
_cell.length_b   1.000
_cell.length_c   1.000
_cell.angle_alpha   90.00
_cell.angle_beta   90.00
_cell.angle_gamma   90.00
#
_symmetry.space_group_name_H-M   'P 1'
#
loop_
_entity.id
_entity.type
_entity.pdbx_description
1 polymer ?
#
loop_
_entity_poly.entity_id
_entity_poly.type
_entity_poly.pdbx_seq_one_letter_code
_entity_poly.pdbx_strand_id
1 'polypeptide(L)'
;AVSTGIGEQDSSDRITNKYVELIHRFLNDRKQAHSALQSKDTVELYLALWSIGFYNTEDIQALIPQIIKEGAKYQVETLLYFLRCTQYTGMNHRISKEALEVWHNEPSVVASILPLYMNGIYLSRYGNYQEGPQLIDYFETKEEAVRHYEYLKQVYQSISAKETYSPYIFFWESAFLTRSDIVLKMAYITWMLHDSALRDDLCAYLPTLETYMRAGYIGIVLNPPTSQLQEEYVLQSLGDRSVDVRDEAYKVLSDMTLSPEQNLKVEELLRFKYSEMRINAINLLMKQPKEQLADSIRRLLTDKVLERRLAGLDMMKTIHNTEFLQDIYQELLPVVKEIRKPNAKEKVLIESLIGDGTEKKATQHYTKENGFGLYSPDFEVSLPEIAPDKGFNVKKAFEFIGFGRAK
;
A
#
# COMPACT_ATOMS: atom_id res chain seq x y z
N ALA A 1 15.09 -24.67 -22.83
CA ALA A 1 13.73 -24.07 -22.82
C ALA A 1 13.59 -23.03 -21.72
N VAL A 2 14.09 -23.27 -20.53
CA VAL A 2 13.98 -22.32 -19.37
C VAL A 2 14.58 -20.96 -19.69
N SER A 3 15.63 -20.89 -20.49
CA SER A 3 16.29 -19.65 -20.86
C SER A 3 15.62 -18.85 -21.99
N THR A 4 14.63 -19.43 -22.68
CA THR A 4 13.89 -18.75 -23.74
C THR A 4 12.70 -17.93 -23.26
N GLY A 5 12.28 -18.09 -21.99
CA GLY A 5 11.04 -17.53 -21.46
C GLY A 5 9.75 -18.24 -21.96
N ILE A 6 9.88 -19.30 -22.71
CA ILE A 6 8.76 -20.15 -23.13
C ILE A 6 8.50 -21.13 -21.98
N GLY A 7 7.37 -20.94 -21.29
CA GLY A 7 7.03 -21.74 -20.11
C GLY A 7 6.71 -23.19 -20.43
N GLU A 8 6.85 -24.07 -19.43
CA GLU A 8 6.54 -25.50 -19.52
C GLU A 8 5.04 -25.84 -19.71
N GLN A 9 4.16 -24.81 -19.64
CA GLN A 9 2.70 -25.03 -19.69
C GLN A 9 2.15 -25.38 -21.06
N ASP A 10 2.96 -25.23 -22.11
CA ASP A 10 2.51 -25.49 -23.46
C ASP A 10 2.98 -26.86 -23.92
N SER A 11 2.31 -27.87 -23.41
CA SER A 11 2.58 -29.30 -23.69
C SER A 11 2.05 -29.81 -25.02
N SER A 12 1.57 -28.93 -25.92
CA SER A 12 1.19 -29.40 -27.25
C SER A 12 2.45 -29.66 -28.06
N ASP A 13 2.73 -30.91 -28.34
CA ASP A 13 3.89 -31.38 -29.11
C ASP A 13 4.14 -30.60 -30.41
N ARG A 14 3.08 -30.08 -31.04
CA ARG A 14 3.18 -29.28 -32.26
C ARG A 14 3.81 -27.92 -32.06
N ILE A 15 3.45 -27.21 -30.99
CA ILE A 15 3.97 -25.87 -30.72
C ILE A 15 5.42 -25.97 -30.28
N THR A 16 5.73 -26.92 -29.41
CA THR A 16 7.08 -27.17 -28.95
C THR A 16 8.03 -27.50 -30.09
N ASN A 17 7.64 -28.36 -31.00
CA ASN A 17 8.46 -28.74 -32.17
C ASN A 17 8.71 -27.54 -33.11
N LYS A 18 7.69 -26.72 -33.40
CA LYS A 18 7.87 -25.49 -34.20
C LYS A 18 8.87 -24.56 -33.56
N TYR A 19 8.82 -24.35 -32.24
CA TYR A 19 9.77 -23.48 -31.55
C TYR A 19 11.19 -24.02 -31.54
N VAL A 20 11.35 -25.32 -31.33
CA VAL A 20 12.66 -25.98 -31.39
C VAL A 20 13.26 -25.87 -32.79
N GLU A 21 12.50 -26.06 -33.82
CA GLU A 21 12.94 -25.90 -35.20
C GLU A 21 13.34 -24.44 -35.51
N LEU A 22 12.56 -23.48 -35.07
CA LEU A 22 12.89 -22.06 -35.23
C LEU A 22 14.19 -21.69 -34.51
N ILE A 23 14.36 -22.09 -33.24
CA ILE A 23 15.55 -21.87 -32.48
C ILE A 23 16.76 -22.50 -33.18
N HIS A 24 16.65 -23.75 -33.56
CA HIS A 24 17.73 -24.47 -34.27
C HIS A 24 18.13 -23.76 -35.58
N ARG A 25 17.12 -23.32 -36.35
CA ARG A 25 17.35 -22.58 -37.60
C ARG A 25 18.08 -21.27 -37.36
N PHE A 26 17.64 -20.47 -36.38
CA PHE A 26 18.23 -19.17 -36.06
C PHE A 26 19.63 -19.29 -35.45
N LEU A 27 19.87 -20.32 -34.64
CA LEU A 27 21.18 -20.60 -34.09
C LEU A 27 22.19 -21.07 -35.14
N ASN A 28 21.74 -21.73 -36.21
CA ASN A 28 22.61 -22.14 -37.28
C ASN A 28 22.79 -21.11 -38.40
N ASP A 29 21.86 -20.16 -38.54
CA ASP A 29 21.95 -19.09 -39.54
C ASP A 29 21.56 -17.72 -38.99
N ARG A 30 22.56 -16.94 -38.62
CA ARG A 30 22.35 -15.58 -38.07
C ARG A 30 21.62 -14.65 -39.05
N LYS A 31 21.79 -14.81 -40.37
CA LYS A 31 21.07 -13.98 -41.35
C LYS A 31 19.59 -14.21 -41.30
N GLN A 32 19.19 -15.45 -41.10
CA GLN A 32 17.75 -15.77 -40.92
C GLN A 32 17.19 -15.21 -39.63
N ALA A 33 17.94 -15.24 -38.52
CA ALA A 33 17.51 -14.59 -37.28
C ALA A 33 17.33 -13.07 -37.47
N HIS A 34 18.29 -12.39 -38.13
CA HIS A 34 18.13 -10.95 -38.43
C HIS A 34 16.97 -10.66 -39.40
N SER A 35 16.73 -11.50 -40.40
CA SER A 35 15.58 -11.35 -41.28
C SER A 35 14.23 -11.54 -40.56
N ALA A 36 14.20 -12.41 -39.55
CA ALA A 36 13.03 -12.67 -38.73
C ALA A 36 12.67 -11.51 -37.78
N LEU A 37 13.54 -10.52 -37.59
CA LEU A 37 13.19 -9.28 -36.88
C LEU A 37 12.08 -8.47 -37.56
N GLN A 38 11.77 -8.74 -38.83
CA GLN A 38 10.66 -8.15 -39.58
C GLN A 38 9.42 -9.05 -39.57
N SER A 39 9.46 -10.19 -38.92
CA SER A 39 8.33 -11.11 -38.85
C SER A 39 7.16 -10.50 -38.07
N LYS A 40 5.94 -10.66 -38.60
CA LYS A 40 4.71 -10.31 -37.92
C LYS A 40 4.26 -11.38 -36.91
N ASP A 41 4.84 -12.58 -36.98
CA ASP A 41 4.68 -13.61 -35.96
C ASP A 41 5.54 -13.22 -34.74
N THR A 42 4.88 -12.83 -33.65
CA THR A 42 5.52 -12.34 -32.42
C THR A 42 6.39 -13.39 -31.75
N VAL A 43 6.06 -14.69 -31.92
CA VAL A 43 6.86 -15.79 -31.40
C VAL A 43 8.15 -15.95 -32.23
N GLU A 44 8.04 -15.90 -33.53
CA GLU A 44 9.21 -15.96 -34.44
C GLU A 44 10.14 -14.76 -34.15
N LEU A 45 9.59 -13.55 -34.02
CA LEU A 45 10.34 -12.35 -33.67
C LEU A 45 11.03 -12.49 -32.31
N TYR A 46 10.31 -12.97 -31.28
CA TYR A 46 10.87 -13.21 -29.95
C TYR A 46 12.05 -14.17 -29.97
N LEU A 47 11.90 -15.30 -30.68
CA LEU A 47 12.95 -16.31 -30.80
C LEU A 47 14.15 -15.79 -31.61
N ALA A 48 13.93 -14.90 -32.58
CA ALA A 48 15.00 -14.23 -33.30
C ALA A 48 15.81 -13.31 -32.36
N LEU A 49 15.13 -12.47 -31.57
CA LEU A 49 15.77 -11.63 -30.54
C LEU A 49 16.58 -12.48 -29.55
N TRP A 50 15.97 -13.56 -29.06
CA TRP A 50 16.62 -14.49 -28.14
C TRP A 50 17.88 -15.13 -28.76
N SER A 51 17.79 -15.59 -29.99
CA SER A 51 18.91 -16.25 -30.70
C SER A 51 20.06 -15.27 -30.96
N ILE A 52 19.74 -14.02 -31.34
CA ILE A 52 20.76 -12.96 -31.55
C ILE A 52 21.44 -12.66 -30.21
N GLY A 53 20.69 -12.46 -29.14
CA GLY A 53 21.25 -12.18 -27.82
C GLY A 53 22.03 -13.34 -27.21
N PHE A 54 21.70 -14.59 -27.58
CA PHE A 54 22.44 -15.78 -27.16
C PHE A 54 23.85 -15.84 -27.77
N TYR A 55 24.00 -15.41 -29.01
CA TYR A 55 25.30 -15.40 -29.66
C TYR A 55 26.18 -14.21 -29.29
N ASN A 56 25.59 -13.02 -29.24
CA ASN A 56 26.33 -11.80 -28.99
C ASN A 56 25.42 -10.75 -28.34
N THR A 57 25.71 -10.46 -27.08
CA THR A 57 25.05 -9.42 -26.31
C THR A 57 25.23 -8.02 -26.92
N GLU A 58 26.32 -7.73 -27.58
CA GLU A 58 26.58 -6.42 -28.22
C GLU A 58 25.63 -6.21 -29.41
N ASP A 59 25.34 -7.25 -30.19
CA ASP A 59 24.43 -7.15 -31.32
C ASP A 59 22.99 -6.79 -30.86
N ILE A 60 22.51 -7.43 -29.76
CA ILE A 60 21.20 -7.10 -29.21
C ILE A 60 21.16 -5.70 -28.61
N GLN A 61 22.23 -5.28 -27.95
CA GLN A 61 22.37 -3.91 -27.40
C GLN A 61 22.30 -2.84 -28.48
N ALA A 62 22.84 -3.10 -29.67
CA ALA A 62 22.78 -2.18 -30.80
C ALA A 62 21.36 -2.14 -31.43
N LEU A 63 20.66 -3.27 -31.46
CA LEU A 63 19.30 -3.38 -32.03
C LEU A 63 18.22 -2.72 -31.15
N ILE A 64 18.38 -2.73 -29.83
CA ILE A 64 17.38 -2.22 -28.88
C ILE A 64 16.98 -0.76 -29.19
N PRO A 65 17.91 0.22 -29.24
CA PRO A 65 17.55 1.61 -29.53
C PRO A 65 16.91 1.79 -30.90
N GLN A 66 17.34 1.00 -31.89
CA GLN A 66 16.77 1.06 -33.23
C GLN A 66 15.30 0.57 -33.23
N ILE A 67 15.02 -0.57 -32.62
CA ILE A 67 13.65 -1.09 -32.52
C ILE A 67 12.75 -0.13 -31.76
N ILE A 68 13.21 0.47 -30.66
CA ILE A 68 12.43 1.44 -29.87
C ILE A 68 12.07 2.66 -30.71
N LYS A 69 13.00 3.20 -31.48
CA LYS A 69 12.79 4.45 -32.23
C LYS A 69 12.10 4.28 -33.56
N GLU A 70 12.41 3.19 -34.28
CA GLU A 70 12.03 3.00 -35.67
C GLU A 70 11.13 1.77 -35.88
N GLY A 71 11.01 0.89 -34.87
CA GLY A 71 10.25 -0.34 -34.98
C GLY A 71 8.74 -0.11 -35.00
N ALA A 72 8.02 -1.05 -35.58
CA ALA A 72 6.57 -1.08 -35.48
C ALA A 72 6.16 -1.46 -34.04
N LYS A 73 4.94 -1.07 -33.64
CA LYS A 73 4.38 -1.30 -32.30
C LYS A 73 4.58 -2.75 -31.81
N TYR A 74 4.24 -3.76 -32.62
CA TYR A 74 4.39 -5.17 -32.26
C TYR A 74 5.87 -5.57 -32.02
N GLN A 75 6.81 -4.94 -32.70
CA GLN A 75 8.25 -5.19 -32.50
C GLN A 75 8.71 -4.65 -31.16
N VAL A 76 8.26 -3.45 -30.79
CA VAL A 76 8.59 -2.82 -29.50
C VAL A 76 7.95 -3.63 -28.35
N GLU A 77 6.69 -4.00 -28.47
CA GLU A 77 6.01 -4.84 -27.45
C GLU A 77 6.73 -6.16 -27.26
N THR A 78 7.13 -6.83 -28.36
CA THR A 78 7.86 -8.09 -28.31
C THR A 78 9.27 -7.94 -27.72
N LEU A 79 9.97 -6.86 -28.05
CA LEU A 79 11.28 -6.54 -27.46
C LEU A 79 11.17 -6.34 -25.95
N LEU A 80 10.20 -5.54 -25.48
CA LEU A 80 10.01 -5.28 -24.05
C LEU A 80 9.66 -6.57 -23.30
N TYR A 81 8.83 -7.42 -23.89
CA TYR A 81 8.55 -8.74 -23.35
C TYR A 81 9.79 -9.64 -23.29
N PHE A 82 10.60 -9.65 -24.34
CA PHE A 82 11.89 -10.36 -24.36
C PHE A 82 12.80 -9.91 -23.21
N LEU A 83 12.94 -8.60 -23.00
CA LEU A 83 13.77 -8.05 -21.92
C LEU A 83 13.25 -8.45 -20.53
N ARG A 84 11.92 -8.49 -20.37
CA ARG A 84 11.28 -8.92 -19.12
C ARG A 84 11.55 -10.41 -18.83
N CYS A 85 11.39 -11.29 -19.83
CA CYS A 85 11.55 -12.73 -19.66
C CYS A 85 12.99 -13.17 -19.50
N THR A 86 13.92 -12.52 -20.18
CA THR A 86 15.34 -12.89 -20.15
C THR A 86 16.09 -12.29 -18.97
N GLN A 87 15.41 -11.42 -18.18
CA GLN A 87 16.05 -10.69 -17.07
C GLN A 87 17.39 -10.09 -17.48
N TYR A 88 17.42 -9.43 -18.63
CA TYR A 88 18.58 -8.74 -19.14
C TYR A 88 18.94 -7.62 -18.17
N THR A 89 19.61 -8.01 -17.08
CA THR A 89 19.82 -7.19 -15.89
C THR A 89 20.76 -6.02 -16.19
N GLY A 90 20.43 -4.85 -15.62
CA GLY A 90 21.23 -3.63 -15.69
C GLY A 90 20.84 -2.64 -16.79
N MET A 91 20.12 -3.07 -17.83
CA MET A 91 19.66 -2.17 -18.90
C MET A 91 18.15 -1.88 -18.89
N ASN A 92 17.37 -2.68 -18.15
CA ASN A 92 15.91 -2.66 -18.23
C ASN A 92 15.32 -1.29 -17.92
N HIS A 93 15.85 -0.59 -16.92
CA HIS A 93 15.35 0.73 -16.56
C HIS A 93 15.67 1.78 -17.65
N ARG A 94 16.91 1.82 -18.15
CA ARG A 94 17.31 2.77 -19.20
C ARG A 94 16.47 2.55 -20.46
N ILE A 95 16.31 1.30 -20.88
CA ILE A 95 15.54 0.93 -22.06
C ILE A 95 14.06 1.29 -21.90
N SER A 96 13.47 0.98 -20.76
CA SER A 96 12.06 1.31 -20.48
C SER A 96 11.82 2.82 -20.38
N LYS A 97 12.81 3.58 -19.90
CA LYS A 97 12.78 5.04 -19.88
C LYS A 97 12.79 5.60 -21.31
N GLU A 98 13.75 5.19 -22.15
CA GLU A 98 13.82 5.58 -23.56
C GLU A 98 12.53 5.18 -24.33
N ALA A 99 11.98 3.99 -24.04
CA ALA A 99 10.74 3.54 -24.65
C ALA A 99 9.53 4.42 -24.22
N LEU A 100 9.46 4.83 -22.96
CA LEU A 100 8.38 5.69 -22.48
C LEU A 100 8.42 7.08 -23.16
N GLU A 101 9.60 7.64 -23.38
CA GLU A 101 9.74 8.91 -24.10
C GLU A 101 9.13 8.87 -25.51
N VAL A 102 9.30 7.74 -26.21
CA VAL A 102 8.82 7.58 -27.58
C VAL A 102 7.35 7.13 -27.63
N TRP A 103 6.93 6.28 -26.70
CA TRP A 103 5.69 5.50 -26.80
C TRP A 103 4.65 5.83 -25.74
N HIS A 104 4.80 6.92 -24.94
CA HIS A 104 3.82 7.26 -23.89
C HIS A 104 2.39 7.50 -24.42
N ASN A 105 2.21 7.78 -25.70
CA ASN A 105 0.89 7.95 -26.32
C ASN A 105 0.22 6.64 -26.73
N GLU A 106 0.91 5.49 -26.60
CA GLU A 106 0.42 4.17 -26.98
C GLU A 106 0.20 3.27 -25.75
N PRO A 107 -1.01 3.23 -25.18
CA PRO A 107 -1.26 2.50 -23.91
C PRO A 107 -0.85 1.03 -23.93
N SER A 108 -0.95 0.33 -25.07
CA SER A 108 -0.53 -1.07 -25.17
C SER A 108 0.98 -1.25 -25.00
N VAL A 109 1.77 -0.31 -25.54
CA VAL A 109 3.23 -0.32 -25.38
C VAL A 109 3.59 0.06 -23.95
N VAL A 110 2.90 1.06 -23.37
CA VAL A 110 3.10 1.45 -21.97
C VAL A 110 2.83 0.27 -21.02
N ALA A 111 1.82 -0.56 -21.29
CA ALA A 111 1.57 -1.77 -20.52
C ALA A 111 2.77 -2.73 -20.51
N SER A 112 3.52 -2.78 -21.60
CA SER A 112 4.77 -3.57 -21.71
C SER A 112 5.98 -2.86 -21.08
N ILE A 113 5.97 -1.53 -21.02
CA ILE A 113 7.05 -0.71 -20.43
C ILE A 113 7.04 -0.77 -18.90
N LEU A 114 5.88 -0.56 -18.26
CA LEU A 114 5.75 -0.36 -16.82
C LEU A 114 6.34 -1.49 -15.95
N PRO A 115 6.27 -2.78 -16.32
CA PRO A 115 6.91 -3.86 -15.57
C PRO A 115 8.44 -3.75 -15.49
N LEU A 116 9.06 -3.07 -16.46
CA LEU A 116 10.51 -2.84 -16.52
C LEU A 116 10.90 -1.47 -15.93
N TYR A 117 9.97 -0.51 -15.99
CA TYR A 117 10.20 0.87 -15.60
C TYR A 117 10.20 1.03 -14.08
N MET A 118 11.33 1.52 -13.53
CA MET A 118 11.53 1.66 -12.08
C MET A 118 11.19 0.36 -11.33
N ASN A 119 11.65 -0.77 -11.86
CA ASN A 119 11.50 -2.06 -11.21
C ASN A 119 12.44 -2.14 -9.99
N GLY A 120 11.97 -2.79 -8.92
CA GLY A 120 12.76 -2.93 -7.68
C GLY A 120 12.50 -1.84 -6.63
N ILE A 121 11.71 -0.81 -6.95
CA ILE A 121 11.22 0.16 -5.96
C ILE A 121 9.93 -0.38 -5.33
N TYR A 122 9.87 -0.38 -4.01
CA TYR A 122 8.70 -0.83 -3.26
C TYR A 122 8.24 0.24 -2.29
N LEU A 123 7.00 0.70 -2.46
CA LEU A 123 6.32 1.59 -1.56
C LEU A 123 5.49 0.75 -0.57
N SER A 124 6.12 0.30 0.51
CA SER A 124 5.46 -0.55 1.50
C SER A 124 5.82 -0.12 2.92
N ARG A 125 4.81 -0.04 3.79
CA ARG A 125 4.98 0.26 5.22
C ARG A 125 5.82 -0.78 5.99
N TYR A 126 6.02 -1.96 5.41
CA TYR A 126 6.77 -3.06 6.03
C TYR A 126 8.25 -3.07 5.63
N GLY A 127 8.69 -2.14 4.77
CA GLY A 127 10.09 -2.02 4.37
C GLY A 127 10.86 -1.07 5.26
N ASN A 128 12.11 -1.43 5.64
CA ASN A 128 13.04 -0.54 6.34
C ASN A 128 13.64 0.49 5.36
N TYR A 129 12.81 1.25 4.67
CA TYR A 129 13.27 2.27 3.73
C TYR A 129 13.43 3.61 4.47
N GLN A 130 14.54 3.75 5.22
CA GLN A 130 14.90 5.05 5.81
C GLN A 130 15.39 6.04 4.73
N GLU A 131 15.93 5.52 3.63
CA GLU A 131 16.35 6.32 2.48
C GLU A 131 15.53 5.87 1.25
N GLY A 132 14.81 6.81 0.65
CA GLY A 132 14.07 6.57 -0.59
C GLY A 132 15.02 6.27 -1.77
N PRO A 133 14.48 5.84 -2.92
CA PRO A 133 15.28 5.64 -4.12
C PRO A 133 15.95 6.96 -4.51
N GLN A 134 17.23 6.89 -4.84
CA GLN A 134 17.98 8.07 -5.24
C GLN A 134 17.65 8.45 -6.69
N LEU A 135 17.50 9.75 -6.96
CA LEU A 135 17.20 10.24 -8.31
C LEU A 135 18.22 9.75 -9.35
N ILE A 136 19.50 9.81 -9.00
CA ILE A 136 20.61 9.46 -9.90
C ILE A 136 20.59 7.98 -10.35
N ASP A 137 19.94 7.11 -9.61
CA ASP A 137 19.82 5.70 -9.98
C ASP A 137 18.84 5.49 -11.15
N TYR A 138 17.97 6.48 -11.40
CA TYR A 138 16.87 6.37 -12.36
C TYR A 138 16.86 7.48 -13.41
N PHE A 139 17.27 8.69 -13.06
CA PHE A 139 17.21 9.88 -13.93
C PHE A 139 18.52 10.66 -13.86
N GLU A 140 18.93 11.20 -14.99
CA GLU A 140 20.14 12.04 -15.07
C GLU A 140 19.89 13.43 -14.48
N THR A 141 18.66 13.95 -14.63
CA THR A 141 18.28 15.28 -14.14
C THR A 141 16.85 15.29 -13.54
N LYS A 142 16.56 16.32 -12.73
CA LYS A 142 15.23 16.55 -12.21
C LYS A 142 14.21 16.85 -13.32
N GLU A 143 14.63 17.60 -14.34
CA GLU A 143 13.80 17.97 -15.48
C GLU A 143 13.39 16.73 -16.28
N GLU A 144 14.26 15.74 -16.40
CA GLU A 144 13.95 14.44 -16.99
C GLU A 144 12.88 13.71 -16.17
N ALA A 145 13.05 13.64 -14.87
CA ALA A 145 12.08 12.98 -13.98
C ALA A 145 10.70 13.66 -14.02
N VAL A 146 10.66 15.01 -14.02
CA VAL A 146 9.42 15.79 -14.17
C VAL A 146 8.77 15.53 -15.52
N ARG A 147 9.52 15.48 -16.60
CA ARG A 147 9.01 15.16 -17.94
C ARG A 147 8.39 13.75 -17.97
N HIS A 148 9.01 12.77 -17.33
CA HIS A 148 8.46 11.41 -17.20
C HIS A 148 7.19 11.38 -16.35
N TYR A 149 7.10 12.19 -15.29
CA TYR A 149 5.88 12.34 -14.50
C TYR A 149 4.72 12.85 -15.39
N GLU A 150 4.98 13.84 -16.24
CA GLU A 150 3.96 14.36 -17.17
C GLU A 150 3.57 13.35 -18.25
N TYR A 151 4.49 12.52 -18.76
CA TYR A 151 4.14 11.42 -19.66
C TYR A 151 3.21 10.40 -18.98
N LEU A 152 3.50 9.99 -17.75
CA LEU A 152 2.64 9.09 -16.99
C LEU A 152 1.27 9.71 -16.72
N LYS A 153 1.21 11.01 -16.45
CA LYS A 153 -0.04 11.75 -16.26
C LYS A 153 -0.90 11.78 -17.54
N GLN A 154 -0.28 11.96 -18.70
CA GLN A 154 -0.96 11.86 -20.00
C GLN A 154 -1.50 10.44 -20.23
N VAL A 155 -0.72 9.40 -19.97
CA VAL A 155 -1.18 7.99 -20.03
C VAL A 155 -2.37 7.77 -19.11
N TYR A 156 -2.32 8.23 -17.86
CA TYR A 156 -3.42 8.12 -16.89
C TYR A 156 -4.71 8.74 -17.44
N GLN A 157 -4.62 9.88 -18.10
CA GLN A 157 -5.77 10.59 -18.69
C GLN A 157 -6.32 9.86 -19.91
N SER A 158 -5.48 9.17 -20.68
CA SER A 158 -5.86 8.47 -21.92
C SER A 158 -6.58 7.15 -21.69
N ILE A 159 -6.44 6.52 -20.52
CA ILE A 159 -7.05 5.22 -20.22
C ILE A 159 -8.31 5.36 -19.36
N SER A 160 -9.30 4.46 -19.56
CA SER A 160 -10.50 4.42 -18.75
C SER A 160 -10.21 3.90 -17.33
N ALA A 161 -10.93 4.44 -16.34
CA ALA A 161 -10.84 3.96 -14.95
C ALA A 161 -11.34 2.52 -14.77
N LYS A 162 -12.21 2.03 -15.67
CA LYS A 162 -12.84 0.71 -15.60
C LYS A 162 -12.16 -0.33 -16.48
N GLU A 163 -11.30 0.10 -17.39
CA GLU A 163 -10.64 -0.79 -18.33
C GLU A 163 -9.24 -1.10 -17.85
N THR A 164 -8.96 -2.39 -17.75
CA THR A 164 -7.60 -2.90 -17.64
C THR A 164 -7.09 -3.09 -19.04
N TYR A 165 -6.06 -2.35 -19.42
CA TYR A 165 -5.44 -2.52 -20.70
C TYR A 165 -4.54 -3.76 -20.67
N SER A 166 -4.82 -4.73 -21.53
CA SER A 166 -4.12 -6.02 -21.57
C SER A 166 -3.76 -6.39 -23.00
N PRO A 167 -2.66 -5.85 -23.54
CA PRO A 167 -2.18 -6.29 -24.85
C PRO A 167 -1.72 -7.74 -24.76
N TYR A 168 -2.22 -8.56 -25.67
CA TYR A 168 -1.80 -9.95 -25.80
C TYR A 168 -0.48 -10.00 -26.58
N ILE A 169 0.62 -10.26 -25.89
CA ILE A 169 1.92 -10.43 -26.55
C ILE A 169 2.11 -11.87 -26.96
N PHE A 170 1.87 -12.78 -26.02
CA PHE A 170 1.86 -14.23 -26.24
C PHE A 170 0.60 -14.85 -25.63
N PHE A 171 0.25 -16.06 -26.06
CA PHE A 171 -0.94 -16.76 -25.59
C PHE A 171 -0.90 -17.20 -24.12
N TRP A 172 0.27 -17.17 -23.47
CA TRP A 172 0.42 -17.55 -22.05
C TRP A 172 0.61 -16.37 -21.11
N GLU A 173 0.87 -15.20 -21.62
CA GLU A 173 1.10 -14.04 -20.75
C GLU A 173 0.62 -12.74 -21.39
N SER A 174 0.10 -11.86 -20.55
CA SER A 174 -0.34 -10.52 -20.92
C SER A 174 0.31 -9.47 -20.03
N ALA A 175 0.55 -8.28 -20.56
CA ALA A 175 0.90 -7.11 -19.79
C ALA A 175 -0.38 -6.33 -19.46
N PHE A 176 -0.59 -6.02 -18.20
CA PHE A 176 -1.75 -5.27 -17.74
C PHE A 176 -1.36 -3.83 -17.47
N LEU A 177 -2.25 -2.91 -17.78
CA LEU A 177 -2.10 -1.50 -17.49
C LEU A 177 -3.34 -1.02 -16.75
N THR A 178 -3.18 -0.66 -15.49
CA THR A 178 -4.22 -0.04 -14.69
C THR A 178 -3.83 1.40 -14.33
N ARG A 179 -4.81 2.21 -13.97
CA ARG A 179 -4.51 3.54 -13.41
C ARG A 179 -3.67 3.49 -12.15
N SER A 180 -3.83 2.44 -11.32
CA SER A 180 -3.02 2.22 -10.13
C SER A 180 -1.54 2.03 -10.46
N ASP A 181 -1.22 1.25 -11.51
CA ASP A 181 0.17 1.03 -11.92
C ASP A 181 0.86 2.33 -12.35
N ILE A 182 0.12 3.19 -13.07
CA ILE A 182 0.62 4.49 -13.50
C ILE A 182 0.87 5.40 -12.29
N VAL A 183 -0.12 5.52 -11.40
CA VAL A 183 0.00 6.36 -10.19
C VAL A 183 1.14 5.88 -9.30
N LEU A 184 1.40 4.58 -9.24
CA LEU A 184 2.53 4.04 -8.49
C LEU A 184 3.88 4.56 -9.04
N LYS A 185 4.05 4.62 -10.36
CA LYS A 185 5.28 5.16 -10.96
C LYS A 185 5.39 6.67 -10.77
N MET A 186 4.28 7.40 -10.86
CA MET A 186 4.22 8.82 -10.49
C MET A 186 4.63 9.04 -9.03
N ALA A 187 4.14 8.19 -8.10
CA ALA A 187 4.49 8.24 -6.69
C ALA A 187 5.99 8.00 -6.44
N TYR A 188 6.62 7.09 -7.18
CA TYR A 188 8.07 6.88 -7.08
C TYR A 188 8.86 8.12 -7.51
N ILE A 189 8.44 8.80 -8.58
CA ILE A 189 9.08 10.04 -9.04
C ILE A 189 8.95 11.15 -7.99
N THR A 190 7.77 11.36 -7.43
CA THR A 190 7.57 12.39 -6.40
C THR A 190 8.35 12.09 -5.11
N TRP A 191 8.54 10.81 -4.80
CA TRP A 191 9.37 10.37 -3.67
C TRP A 191 10.83 10.74 -3.89
N MET A 192 11.41 10.41 -5.06
CA MET A 192 12.79 10.73 -5.41
C MET A 192 13.08 12.23 -5.49
N LEU A 193 12.14 13.00 -6.02
CA LEU A 193 12.36 14.43 -6.24
C LEU A 193 12.22 15.27 -4.97
N HIS A 194 11.51 14.79 -3.96
CA HIS A 194 11.15 15.55 -2.76
C HIS A 194 10.50 16.92 -3.09
N ASP A 195 9.80 17.00 -4.22
CA ASP A 195 9.17 18.22 -4.71
C ASP A 195 7.73 18.34 -4.16
N SER A 196 7.48 19.41 -3.38
CA SER A 196 6.19 19.61 -2.73
C SER A 196 5.05 19.85 -3.73
N ALA A 197 5.30 20.58 -4.82
CA ALA A 197 4.27 20.88 -5.80
C ALA A 197 3.84 19.63 -6.59
N LEU A 198 4.78 18.76 -6.91
CA LEU A 198 4.45 17.47 -7.54
C LEU A 198 3.72 16.52 -6.58
N ARG A 199 4.05 16.55 -5.27
CA ARG A 199 3.31 15.80 -4.24
C ARG A 199 1.88 16.31 -4.10
N ASP A 200 1.69 17.63 -4.19
CA ASP A 200 0.37 18.26 -4.17
C ASP A 200 -0.47 17.82 -5.38
N ASP A 201 0.10 17.85 -6.57
CA ASP A 201 -0.56 17.37 -7.80
C ASP A 201 -0.92 15.88 -7.68
N LEU A 202 -0.01 15.06 -7.14
CA LEU A 202 -0.23 13.62 -6.98
C LEU A 202 -1.38 13.29 -6.00
N CYS A 203 -1.64 14.12 -4.99
CA CYS A 203 -2.72 13.88 -4.03
C CYS A 203 -4.09 13.63 -4.70
N ALA A 204 -4.34 14.26 -5.86
CA ALA A 204 -5.56 14.05 -6.62
C ALA A 204 -5.68 12.63 -7.23
N TYR A 205 -4.58 11.95 -7.44
CA TYR A 205 -4.48 10.63 -8.07
C TYR A 205 -4.36 9.48 -7.05
N LEU A 206 -3.87 9.76 -5.84
CA LEU A 206 -3.64 8.77 -4.79
C LEU A 206 -4.87 7.88 -4.46
N PRO A 207 -6.13 8.35 -4.53
CA PRO A 207 -7.29 7.47 -4.31
C PRO A 207 -7.39 6.28 -5.29
N THR A 208 -6.72 6.38 -6.44
CA THR A 208 -6.65 5.30 -7.43
C THR A 208 -5.62 4.22 -7.08
N LEU A 209 -4.65 4.56 -6.24
CA LEU A 209 -3.58 3.65 -5.84
C LEU A 209 -4.12 2.52 -4.96
N GLU A 210 -3.56 1.32 -5.11
CA GLU A 210 -3.85 0.18 -4.22
C GLU A 210 -3.68 0.57 -2.75
N THR A 211 -4.55 0.06 -1.88
CA THR A 211 -4.67 0.52 -0.48
C THR A 211 -3.36 0.43 0.30
N TYR A 212 -2.62 -0.69 0.15
CA TYR A 212 -1.36 -0.88 0.85
C TYR A 212 -0.24 0.05 0.36
N MET A 213 -0.23 0.38 -0.95
CA MET A 213 0.71 1.33 -1.54
C MET A 213 0.36 2.76 -1.13
N ARG A 214 -0.93 3.09 -1.07
CA ARG A 214 -1.42 4.39 -0.60
C ARG A 214 -1.07 4.62 0.88
N ALA A 215 -1.24 3.61 1.72
CA ALA A 215 -0.79 3.64 3.11
C ALA A 215 0.73 3.86 3.20
N GLY A 216 1.52 3.13 2.39
CA GLY A 216 2.96 3.32 2.31
C GLY A 216 3.35 4.73 1.87
N TYR A 217 2.66 5.31 0.89
CA TYR A 217 2.93 6.68 0.43
C TYR A 217 2.66 7.72 1.54
N ILE A 218 1.55 7.59 2.25
CA ILE A 218 1.23 8.47 3.39
C ILE A 218 2.31 8.38 4.46
N GLY A 219 2.65 7.16 4.90
CA GLY A 219 3.58 6.96 6.01
C GLY A 219 5.05 7.26 5.69
N ILE A 220 5.44 7.19 4.41
CA ILE A 220 6.84 7.36 3.99
C ILE A 220 7.07 8.73 3.34
N VAL A 221 6.19 9.12 2.39
CA VAL A 221 6.44 10.30 1.53
C VAL A 221 5.74 11.54 2.06
N LEU A 222 4.54 11.39 2.66
CA LEU A 222 3.79 12.49 3.28
C LEU A 222 4.05 12.58 4.80
N ASN A 223 5.17 12.08 5.27
CA ASN A 223 5.55 12.13 6.69
C ASN A 223 6.91 12.84 6.88
N PRO A 224 6.92 14.10 7.33
CA PRO A 224 5.76 14.99 7.51
C PRO A 224 5.25 15.56 6.16
N PRO A 225 3.98 15.97 6.09
CA PRO A 225 3.46 16.72 4.94
C PRO A 225 4.12 18.10 4.88
N THR A 226 4.35 18.60 3.66
CA THR A 226 5.12 19.84 3.42
C THR A 226 4.25 20.98 2.89
N SER A 227 2.94 20.74 2.72
CA SER A 227 1.97 21.75 2.29
C SER A 227 0.60 21.53 2.95
N GLN A 228 -0.23 22.56 2.96
CA GLN A 228 -1.59 22.48 3.46
C GLN A 228 -2.44 21.45 2.68
N LEU A 229 -2.22 21.29 1.38
CA LEU A 229 -2.97 20.31 0.57
C LEU A 229 -2.62 18.87 0.98
N GLN A 230 -1.33 18.61 1.25
CA GLN A 230 -0.88 17.30 1.74
C GLN A 230 -1.43 17.02 3.15
N GLU A 231 -1.40 18.00 4.05
CA GLU A 231 -2.02 17.88 5.38
C GLU A 231 -3.51 17.55 5.27
N GLU A 232 -4.23 18.24 4.39
CA GLU A 232 -5.64 18.00 4.17
C GLU A 232 -5.91 16.61 3.59
N TYR A 233 -5.09 16.13 2.67
CA TYR A 233 -5.17 14.78 2.15
C TYR A 233 -4.95 13.72 3.25
N VAL A 234 -3.92 13.89 4.09
CA VAL A 234 -3.65 12.99 5.22
C VAL A 234 -4.82 13.02 6.23
N LEU A 235 -5.36 14.21 6.52
CA LEU A 235 -6.50 14.35 7.41
C LEU A 235 -7.76 13.65 6.88
N GLN A 236 -8.06 13.78 5.59
CA GLN A 236 -9.17 13.06 4.94
C GLN A 236 -8.96 11.53 4.98
N SER A 237 -7.70 11.08 4.93
CA SER A 237 -7.32 9.67 4.98
C SER A 237 -7.62 8.99 6.31
N LEU A 238 -7.86 9.73 7.41
CA LEU A 238 -8.41 9.17 8.66
C LEU A 238 -9.80 8.55 8.47
N GLY A 239 -10.56 8.97 7.45
CA GLY A 239 -11.85 8.44 7.08
C GLY A 239 -11.81 7.36 5.98
N ASP A 240 -10.64 6.90 5.56
CA ASP A 240 -10.50 5.89 4.50
C ASP A 240 -11.17 4.57 4.89
N ARG A 241 -11.61 3.80 3.89
CA ARG A 241 -12.19 2.46 4.10
C ARG A 241 -11.15 1.46 4.59
N SER A 242 -9.89 1.60 4.18
CA SER A 242 -8.78 0.73 4.59
C SER A 242 -8.28 1.10 5.99
N VAL A 243 -8.15 0.11 6.84
CA VAL A 243 -7.52 0.25 8.17
C VAL A 243 -6.08 0.71 8.03
N ASP A 244 -5.32 0.11 7.10
CA ASP A 244 -3.90 0.44 6.88
C ASP A 244 -3.70 1.93 6.53
N VAL A 245 -4.58 2.48 5.70
CA VAL A 245 -4.54 3.91 5.32
C VAL A 245 -4.86 4.80 6.51
N ARG A 246 -5.90 4.46 7.30
CA ARG A 246 -6.26 5.22 8.51
C ARG A 246 -5.14 5.21 9.55
N ASP A 247 -4.49 4.07 9.74
CA ASP A 247 -3.41 3.92 10.73
C ASP A 247 -2.18 4.75 10.36
N GLU A 248 -1.79 4.76 9.08
CA GLU A 248 -0.67 5.59 8.64
C GLU A 248 -1.02 7.08 8.72
N ALA A 249 -2.23 7.48 8.33
CA ALA A 249 -2.70 8.84 8.49
C ALA A 249 -2.70 9.28 9.97
N TYR A 250 -3.16 8.42 10.87
CA TYR A 250 -3.14 8.68 12.31
C TYR A 250 -1.71 8.88 12.83
N LYS A 251 -0.76 8.02 12.43
CA LYS A 251 0.65 8.15 12.83
C LYS A 251 1.22 9.50 12.41
N VAL A 252 1.06 9.86 11.13
CA VAL A 252 1.55 11.14 10.60
C VAL A 252 0.96 12.31 11.38
N LEU A 253 -0.37 12.34 11.57
CA LEU A 253 -1.05 13.43 12.26
C LEU A 253 -0.76 13.45 13.78
N SER A 254 -0.38 12.30 14.35
CA SER A 254 -0.02 12.21 15.78
C SER A 254 1.24 12.99 16.12
N ASP A 255 2.12 13.21 15.16
CA ASP A 255 3.37 13.95 15.33
C ASP A 255 3.21 15.44 14.98
N MET A 256 1.99 15.86 14.58
CA MET A 256 1.66 17.23 14.18
C MET A 256 0.79 17.94 15.22
N THR A 257 0.86 19.26 15.21
CA THR A 257 -0.10 20.13 15.94
C THR A 257 -1.20 20.53 14.97
N LEU A 258 -2.41 20.05 15.19
CA LEU A 258 -3.56 20.35 14.33
C LEU A 258 -4.12 21.74 14.60
N SER A 259 -4.53 22.44 13.53
CA SER A 259 -5.24 23.71 13.64
C SER A 259 -6.66 23.52 14.20
N PRO A 260 -7.30 24.58 14.72
CA PRO A 260 -8.70 24.50 15.16
C PRO A 260 -9.65 23.97 14.08
N GLU A 261 -9.45 24.36 12.83
CA GLU A 261 -10.25 23.91 11.68
C GLU A 261 -10.02 22.42 11.39
N GLN A 262 -8.78 21.96 11.50
CA GLN A 262 -8.43 20.54 11.35
C GLN A 262 -9.04 19.69 12.47
N ASN A 263 -9.02 20.19 13.70
CA ASN A 263 -9.66 19.54 14.85
C ASN A 263 -11.18 19.39 14.65
N LEU A 264 -11.86 20.39 14.09
CA LEU A 264 -13.29 20.27 13.74
C LEU A 264 -13.54 19.14 12.71
N LYS A 265 -12.65 18.98 11.72
CA LYS A 265 -12.72 17.87 10.75
C LYS A 265 -12.51 16.51 11.44
N VAL A 266 -11.64 16.41 12.44
CA VAL A 266 -11.46 15.20 13.26
C VAL A 266 -12.73 14.91 14.08
N GLU A 267 -13.36 15.92 14.68
CA GLU A 267 -14.64 15.76 15.39
C GLU A 267 -15.74 15.16 14.50
N GLU A 268 -15.77 15.50 13.20
CA GLU A 268 -16.75 14.94 12.26
C GLU A 268 -16.62 13.42 12.09
N LEU A 269 -15.43 12.85 12.26
CA LEU A 269 -15.19 11.40 12.17
C LEU A 269 -15.84 10.64 13.32
N LEU A 270 -16.11 11.30 14.45
CA LEU A 270 -16.73 10.70 15.63
C LEU A 270 -18.21 10.32 15.44
N ARG A 271 -18.82 10.70 14.31
CA ARG A 271 -20.17 10.22 13.92
C ARG A 271 -20.19 8.75 13.49
N PHE A 272 -19.05 8.20 13.10
CA PHE A 272 -18.94 6.82 12.64
C PHE A 272 -18.82 5.83 13.81
N LYS A 273 -19.33 4.60 13.62
CA LYS A 273 -19.36 3.55 14.66
C LYS A 273 -18.08 2.70 14.75
N TYR A 274 -17.08 3.01 13.95
CA TYR A 274 -15.82 2.25 13.95
C TYR A 274 -14.99 2.58 15.19
N SER A 275 -14.73 1.57 16.03
CA SER A 275 -14.05 1.72 17.32
C SER A 275 -12.64 2.28 17.18
N GLU A 276 -11.85 1.78 16.22
CA GLU A 276 -10.47 2.23 15.98
C GLU A 276 -10.43 3.69 15.53
N MET A 277 -11.27 4.07 14.56
CA MET A 277 -11.37 5.46 14.09
C MET A 277 -11.75 6.40 15.23
N ARG A 278 -12.67 5.98 16.10
CA ARG A 278 -13.07 6.75 17.26
C ARG A 278 -11.92 6.94 18.26
N ILE A 279 -11.18 5.86 18.58
CA ILE A 279 -10.02 5.94 19.49
C ILE A 279 -8.96 6.87 18.91
N ASN A 280 -8.62 6.72 17.64
CA ASN A 280 -7.62 7.55 16.97
C ASN A 280 -8.05 9.02 16.94
N ALA A 281 -9.31 9.32 16.61
CA ALA A 281 -9.83 10.67 16.62
C ALA A 281 -9.81 11.29 18.02
N ILE A 282 -10.23 10.56 19.06
CA ILE A 282 -10.16 11.03 20.45
C ILE A 282 -8.70 11.31 20.85
N ASN A 283 -7.77 10.42 20.53
CA ASN A 283 -6.35 10.60 20.84
C ASN A 283 -5.75 11.84 20.18
N LEU A 284 -6.15 12.16 18.95
CA LEU A 284 -5.75 13.41 18.29
C LEU A 284 -6.34 14.63 18.99
N LEU A 285 -7.65 14.60 19.27
CA LEU A 285 -8.32 15.72 19.95
C LEU A 285 -7.79 15.97 21.36
N MET A 286 -7.34 14.94 22.07
CA MET A 286 -6.74 15.09 23.42
C MET A 286 -5.39 15.82 23.40
N LYS A 287 -4.76 16.02 22.23
CA LYS A 287 -3.51 16.79 22.10
C LYS A 287 -3.72 18.29 21.94
N GLN A 288 -4.96 18.76 21.87
CA GLN A 288 -5.27 20.18 21.75
C GLN A 288 -4.82 20.99 22.98
N PRO A 289 -4.54 22.28 22.79
CA PRO A 289 -4.42 23.22 23.92
C PRO A 289 -5.68 23.19 24.80
N LYS A 290 -5.52 23.42 26.09
CA LYS A 290 -6.59 23.27 27.10
C LYS A 290 -7.92 23.94 26.71
N GLU A 291 -7.87 25.19 26.26
CA GLU A 291 -9.07 25.95 25.90
C GLU A 291 -9.81 25.32 24.70
N GLN A 292 -9.06 24.94 23.67
CA GLN A 292 -9.63 24.25 22.48
C GLN A 292 -10.17 22.88 22.82
N LEU A 293 -9.51 22.13 23.72
CA LEU A 293 -9.96 20.84 24.22
C LEU A 293 -11.30 20.97 24.97
N ALA A 294 -11.43 21.96 25.84
CA ALA A 294 -12.68 22.23 26.56
C ALA A 294 -13.83 22.53 25.60
N ASP A 295 -13.57 23.36 24.58
CA ASP A 295 -14.57 23.68 23.56
C ASP A 295 -14.97 22.47 22.69
N SER A 296 -13.99 21.63 22.30
CA SER A 296 -14.26 20.38 21.58
C SER A 296 -15.13 19.43 22.39
N ILE A 297 -14.80 19.21 23.65
CA ILE A 297 -15.60 18.34 24.53
C ILE A 297 -17.01 18.92 24.72
N ARG A 298 -17.14 20.23 24.94
CA ARG A 298 -18.45 20.88 25.08
C ARG A 298 -19.32 20.70 23.84
N ARG A 299 -18.76 20.91 22.63
CA ARG A 299 -19.48 20.67 21.37
C ARG A 299 -19.94 19.21 21.24
N LEU A 300 -19.05 18.27 21.55
CA LEU A 300 -19.37 16.83 21.47
C LEU A 300 -20.46 16.43 22.47
N LEU A 301 -20.41 16.88 23.73
CA LEU A 301 -21.39 16.55 24.76
C LEU A 301 -22.80 17.09 24.42
N THR A 302 -22.89 18.21 23.69
CA THR A 302 -24.15 18.85 23.31
C THR A 302 -24.65 18.47 21.93
N ASP A 303 -23.93 17.59 21.20
CA ASP A 303 -24.27 17.19 19.84
C ASP A 303 -25.55 16.33 19.80
N LYS A 304 -26.24 16.39 18.67
CA LYS A 304 -27.44 15.57 18.42
C LYS A 304 -27.09 14.10 18.12
N VAL A 305 -25.89 13.84 17.59
CA VAL A 305 -25.42 12.52 17.22
C VAL A 305 -24.90 11.78 18.45
N LEU A 306 -25.48 10.62 18.71
CA LEU A 306 -25.14 9.80 19.89
C LEU A 306 -23.66 9.45 19.96
N GLU A 307 -23.08 9.02 18.85
CA GLU A 307 -21.67 8.60 18.75
C GLU A 307 -20.71 9.74 19.13
N ARG A 308 -21.05 10.98 18.78
CA ARG A 308 -20.27 12.17 19.15
C ARG A 308 -20.40 12.47 20.65
N ARG A 309 -21.63 12.39 21.23
CA ARG A 309 -21.80 12.56 22.68
C ARG A 309 -21.05 11.48 23.49
N LEU A 310 -21.11 10.22 23.02
CA LEU A 310 -20.34 9.15 23.66
C LEU A 310 -18.81 9.44 23.61
N ALA A 311 -18.31 10.01 22.50
CA ALA A 311 -16.92 10.41 22.41
C ALA A 311 -16.59 11.54 23.40
N GLY A 312 -17.45 12.53 23.52
CA GLY A 312 -17.32 13.58 24.53
C GLY A 312 -17.26 13.03 25.98
N LEU A 313 -18.12 12.03 26.29
CA LEU A 313 -18.08 11.35 27.60
C LEU A 313 -16.81 10.51 27.81
N ASP A 314 -16.29 9.83 26.77
CA ASP A 314 -15.02 9.12 26.85
C ASP A 314 -13.85 10.10 27.09
N MET A 315 -13.84 11.27 26.42
CA MET A 315 -12.87 12.33 26.67
C MET A 315 -12.98 12.86 28.09
N MET A 316 -14.21 13.09 28.60
CA MET A 316 -14.43 13.48 30.01
C MET A 316 -13.86 12.45 30.99
N LYS A 317 -14.00 11.16 30.70
CA LYS A 317 -13.39 10.09 31.52
C LYS A 317 -11.87 10.15 31.49
N THR A 318 -11.26 10.46 30.35
CA THR A 318 -9.82 10.60 30.21
C THR A 318 -9.32 11.79 31.01
N ILE A 319 -9.95 12.97 30.90
CA ILE A 319 -9.53 14.16 31.65
C ILE A 319 -9.79 14.02 33.17
N HIS A 320 -10.81 13.26 33.58
CA HIS A 320 -11.04 12.96 35.00
C HIS A 320 -9.87 12.25 35.66
N ASN A 321 -9.16 11.40 34.92
CA ASN A 321 -7.99 10.65 35.40
C ASN A 321 -6.67 11.41 35.22
N THR A 322 -6.71 12.65 34.73
CA THR A 322 -5.50 13.46 34.40
C THR A 322 -5.45 14.69 35.29
N GLU A 323 -4.50 14.74 36.26
CA GLU A 323 -4.42 15.77 37.24
C GLU A 323 -4.39 17.20 36.70
N PHE A 324 -3.60 17.44 35.66
CA PHE A 324 -3.44 18.79 35.08
C PHE A 324 -4.63 19.28 34.22
N LEU A 325 -5.65 18.43 34.02
CA LEU A 325 -6.89 18.76 33.29
C LEU A 325 -8.13 18.78 34.17
N GLN A 326 -7.95 18.77 35.50
CA GLN A 326 -9.06 18.80 36.46
C GLN A 326 -9.88 20.09 36.41
N ASP A 327 -9.26 21.20 36.03
CA ASP A 327 -9.94 22.48 35.80
C ASP A 327 -11.01 22.35 34.70
N ILE A 328 -10.66 21.73 33.54
CA ILE A 328 -11.59 21.48 32.45
C ILE A 328 -12.68 20.48 32.88
N TYR A 329 -12.28 19.44 33.61
CA TYR A 329 -13.26 18.46 34.12
C TYR A 329 -14.33 19.14 34.98
N GLN A 330 -13.95 19.99 35.96
CA GLN A 330 -14.88 20.69 36.82
C GLN A 330 -15.75 21.66 36.02
N GLU A 331 -15.18 22.38 35.07
CA GLU A 331 -15.92 23.28 34.17
C GLU A 331 -17.01 22.57 33.36
N LEU A 332 -16.72 21.37 32.83
CA LEU A 332 -17.62 20.65 31.93
C LEU A 332 -18.57 19.67 32.65
N LEU A 333 -18.32 19.37 33.93
CA LEU A 333 -19.19 18.46 34.68
C LEU A 333 -20.67 18.91 34.74
N PRO A 334 -21.04 20.21 34.85
CA PRO A 334 -22.41 20.65 34.72
C PRO A 334 -23.04 20.28 33.37
N VAL A 335 -22.30 20.39 32.27
CA VAL A 335 -22.80 20.04 30.93
C VAL A 335 -23.13 18.55 30.83
N VAL A 336 -22.33 17.68 31.44
CA VAL A 336 -22.63 16.24 31.54
C VAL A 336 -23.90 15.98 32.31
N LYS A 337 -24.16 16.74 33.43
CA LYS A 337 -25.38 16.61 34.24
C LYS A 337 -26.66 17.09 33.52
N GLU A 338 -26.51 17.96 32.53
CA GLU A 338 -27.62 18.50 31.74
C GLU A 338 -28.06 17.58 30.59
N ILE A 339 -27.37 16.48 30.32
CA ILE A 339 -27.71 15.53 29.24
C ILE A 339 -29.10 14.91 29.56
N ARG A 340 -30.08 15.29 28.77
CA ARG A 340 -31.47 14.84 28.95
C ARG A 340 -31.71 13.50 28.25
N LYS A 341 -32.38 12.56 28.94
CA LYS A 341 -32.76 11.23 28.41
C LYS A 341 -31.55 10.45 27.84
N PRO A 342 -30.47 10.24 28.64
CA PRO A 342 -29.33 9.49 28.21
C PRO A 342 -29.72 8.05 27.87
N ASN A 343 -29.11 7.46 26.85
CA ASN A 343 -29.29 6.04 26.56
C ASN A 343 -28.50 5.16 27.56
N ALA A 344 -28.61 3.82 27.43
CA ALA A 344 -28.01 2.91 28.39
C ALA A 344 -26.45 3.06 28.48
N LYS A 345 -25.78 3.32 27.34
CA LYS A 345 -24.32 3.52 27.31
C LYS A 345 -23.91 4.86 27.92
N GLU A 346 -24.67 5.93 27.61
CA GLU A 346 -24.44 7.25 28.19
C GLU A 346 -24.64 7.22 29.70
N LYS A 347 -25.70 6.53 30.20
CA LYS A 347 -25.95 6.39 31.64
C LYS A 347 -24.76 5.81 32.39
N VAL A 348 -24.21 4.71 31.90
CA VAL A 348 -23.03 4.06 32.52
C VAL A 348 -21.84 5.03 32.59
N LEU A 349 -21.58 5.77 31.51
CA LEU A 349 -20.48 6.73 31.48
C LEU A 349 -20.75 7.92 32.43
N ILE A 350 -21.97 8.48 32.41
CA ILE A 350 -22.38 9.59 33.27
C ILE A 350 -22.30 9.19 34.74
N GLU A 351 -22.82 8.00 35.10
CA GLU A 351 -22.73 7.48 36.48
C GLU A 351 -21.28 7.31 36.92
N SER A 352 -20.39 6.87 36.04
CA SER A 352 -18.95 6.77 36.35
C SER A 352 -18.26 8.12 36.53
N LEU A 353 -18.79 9.20 35.94
CA LEU A 353 -18.24 10.56 36.04
C LEU A 353 -18.83 11.34 37.23
N ILE A 354 -20.12 11.15 37.56
CA ILE A 354 -20.83 11.91 38.60
C ILE A 354 -20.78 11.20 39.95
N GLY A 355 -20.66 9.87 39.96
CA GLY A 355 -20.58 9.08 41.19
C GLY A 355 -19.42 9.57 42.04
N ASP A 356 -19.73 10.08 43.26
CA ASP A 356 -18.70 10.25 44.28
C ASP A 356 -17.95 8.93 44.38
N GLY A 357 -16.64 8.93 44.30
CA GLY A 357 -15.76 7.77 44.31
C GLY A 357 -15.88 6.83 45.54
N THR A 358 -17.06 6.71 46.07
CA THR A 358 -17.46 5.85 47.21
C THR A 358 -17.89 4.45 46.79
N GLU A 359 -18.15 4.14 45.51
CA GLU A 359 -17.90 2.78 45.10
C GLU A 359 -16.38 2.60 45.08
N LYS A 360 -15.82 2.33 46.25
CA LYS A 360 -14.67 1.47 46.34
C LYS A 360 -14.97 0.33 45.36
N LYS A 361 -14.47 0.41 44.10
CA LYS A 361 -14.09 -0.81 43.42
C LYS A 361 -13.30 -1.55 44.49
N ALA A 362 -13.95 -2.56 45.09
CA ALA A 362 -13.17 -3.57 45.78
C ALA A 362 -12.04 -3.82 44.78
N THR A 363 -10.86 -3.34 45.10
CA THR A 363 -9.67 -3.67 44.39
C THR A 363 -9.64 -5.16 44.52
N GLN A 364 -10.24 -5.86 43.53
CA GLN A 364 -10.02 -7.27 43.37
C GLN A 364 -8.53 -7.36 43.23
N HIS A 365 -7.87 -7.62 44.38
CA HIS A 365 -6.46 -7.94 44.38
C HIS A 365 -6.35 -9.25 43.60
N TYR A 366 -5.99 -9.12 42.35
CA TYR A 366 -5.67 -10.24 41.49
C TYR A 366 -4.41 -10.86 42.03
N THR A 367 -4.54 -11.82 42.94
CA THR A 367 -3.45 -12.56 43.53
C THR A 367 -3.38 -13.95 42.91
N LYS A 368 -2.23 -14.60 43.07
CA LYS A 368 -2.05 -15.97 42.60
C LYS A 368 -3.03 -16.96 43.32
N GLU A 369 -3.36 -16.66 44.56
CA GLU A 369 -4.25 -17.43 45.43
C GLU A 369 -5.71 -17.38 44.99
N ASN A 370 -6.14 -16.31 44.36
CA ASN A 370 -7.52 -16.18 43.79
C ASN A 370 -7.54 -16.40 42.27
N GLY A 371 -6.49 -17.01 41.69
CA GLY A 371 -6.39 -17.29 40.28
C GLY A 371 -6.47 -16.04 39.43
N PHE A 372 -5.92 -14.90 39.90
CA PHE A 372 -5.96 -13.59 39.22
C PHE A 372 -7.40 -13.14 38.91
N GLY A 373 -8.36 -13.51 39.77
CA GLY A 373 -9.77 -13.15 39.59
C GLY A 373 -10.52 -14.02 38.60
N LEU A 374 -9.93 -15.09 38.12
CA LEU A 374 -10.56 -16.05 37.20
C LEU A 374 -11.34 -17.16 37.92
N TYR A 375 -11.15 -17.29 39.24
CA TYR A 375 -11.83 -18.31 40.06
C TYR A 375 -12.84 -17.65 41.00
N SER A 376 -14.02 -18.25 41.09
CA SER A 376 -14.87 -18.11 42.26
C SER A 376 -14.32 -19.01 43.38
N PRO A 377 -14.24 -18.54 44.64
CA PRO A 377 -13.73 -19.35 45.73
C PRO A 377 -14.54 -20.65 45.95
N ASP A 378 -15.74 -20.75 45.40
CA ASP A 378 -16.63 -21.92 45.52
C ASP A 378 -16.55 -22.86 44.28
N PHE A 379 -15.59 -22.65 43.38
CA PHE A 379 -15.43 -23.48 42.18
C PHE A 379 -14.29 -24.48 42.36
N GLU A 380 -14.61 -25.70 42.73
CA GLU A 380 -13.65 -26.82 42.69
C GLU A 380 -13.39 -27.22 41.24
N VAL A 381 -12.23 -26.84 40.72
CA VAL A 381 -11.75 -27.32 39.42
C VAL A 381 -11.15 -28.72 39.64
N SER A 382 -11.90 -29.77 39.30
CA SER A 382 -11.28 -31.08 39.11
C SER A 382 -10.51 -31.04 37.78
N LEU A 383 -9.20 -30.89 37.86
CA LEU A 383 -8.35 -31.05 36.68
C LEU A 383 -8.45 -32.50 36.21
N PRO A 384 -8.71 -32.76 34.92
CA PRO A 384 -8.64 -34.11 34.40
C PRO A 384 -7.23 -34.65 34.65
N GLU A 385 -7.13 -35.92 35.10
CA GLU A 385 -5.83 -36.59 35.20
C GLU A 385 -5.11 -36.49 33.86
N ILE A 386 -4.01 -35.77 33.85
CA ILE A 386 -3.16 -35.69 32.67
C ILE A 386 -2.54 -37.06 32.50
N ALA A 387 -2.97 -37.78 31.46
CA ALA A 387 -2.34 -39.05 31.13
C ALA A 387 -0.81 -38.82 30.99
N PRO A 388 0.01 -39.72 31.52
CA PRO A 388 1.46 -39.55 31.44
C PRO A 388 1.88 -39.34 30.02
N ASP A 389 2.69 -38.30 29.80
CA ASP A 389 3.17 -37.90 28.51
C ASP A 389 3.84 -39.09 27.80
N LYS A 390 3.21 -39.59 26.73
CA LYS A 390 3.73 -40.67 25.90
C LYS A 390 4.91 -40.23 25.03
N GLY A 391 5.43 -39.04 25.29
CA GLY A 391 6.49 -38.43 24.52
C GLY A 391 6.01 -37.96 23.15
N PHE A 392 6.32 -36.73 22.81
CA PHE A 392 6.03 -36.16 21.48
C PHE A 392 6.82 -36.92 20.42
N ASN A 393 6.13 -37.71 19.58
CA ASN A 393 6.78 -38.43 18.50
C ASN A 393 7.08 -37.47 17.33
N VAL A 394 8.27 -36.91 17.35
CA VAL A 394 8.77 -35.94 16.35
C VAL A 394 8.64 -36.50 14.94
N LYS A 395 8.94 -37.78 14.73
CA LYS A 395 8.85 -38.43 13.41
C LYS A 395 7.41 -38.47 12.88
N LYS A 396 6.42 -38.82 13.71
CA LYS A 396 5.01 -38.77 13.34
C LYS A 396 4.51 -37.35 13.08
N ALA A 397 4.98 -36.36 13.82
CA ALA A 397 4.64 -34.97 13.59
C ALA A 397 5.17 -34.46 12.25
N PHE A 398 6.40 -34.81 11.90
CA PHE A 398 6.97 -34.45 10.58
C PHE A 398 6.27 -35.17 9.41
N GLU A 399 5.86 -36.43 9.59
CA GLU A 399 5.04 -37.16 8.61
C GLU A 399 3.66 -36.49 8.42
N PHE A 400 3.03 -36.05 9.50
CA PHE A 400 1.74 -35.36 9.48
C PHE A 400 1.82 -33.96 8.78
N ILE A 401 2.93 -33.23 8.93
CA ILE A 401 3.15 -31.93 8.31
C ILE A 401 3.60 -32.05 6.84
N GLY A 402 3.78 -33.26 6.31
CA GLY A 402 4.12 -33.49 4.91
C GLY A 402 5.59 -33.25 4.54
N PHE A 403 6.47 -33.02 5.53
CA PHE A 403 7.92 -32.86 5.29
C PHE A 403 8.67 -34.18 5.05
N GLY A 404 7.97 -35.29 4.94
CA GLY A 404 8.55 -36.64 4.91
C GLY A 404 8.75 -37.29 3.56
N ARG A 405 8.65 -36.55 2.43
CA ARG A 405 8.91 -37.11 1.09
C ARG A 405 9.69 -36.13 0.20
N ALA A 406 10.96 -35.93 0.51
CA ALA A 406 11.94 -35.67 -0.52
C ALA A 406 12.81 -36.94 -0.65
N LYS A 407 12.57 -37.72 -1.67
CA LYS A 407 13.54 -38.68 -2.20
C LYS A 407 14.34 -37.99 -3.26
#